data_f749e92617d6f3c7c380f6246ad329c4
#
_entry.id   f749e92617d6f3c7c380f6246ad329c4
#
_cell.length_a   1.000
_cell.length_b   1.000
_cell.length_c   1.000
_cell.angle_alpha   90.00
_cell.angle_beta   90.00
_cell.angle_gamma   90.00
#
_symmetry.space_group_name_H-M   'P 1'
#
loop_
_entity.id
_entity.type
_entity.pdbx_description
1 polymer ?
#
loop_
_entity_poly.entity_id
_entity_poly.type
_entity_poly.pdbx_seq_one_letter_code
_entity_poly.pdbx_strand_id
1 'polypeptide(L)'
;MENISHFVSQNLLFCVSFILLLGIYIIFELTQVKKSQHNLSVADAVMTVNRNKGIYLDTRDSEAFSNAHIIGAQNISYPELEEKNKKLVKHKDKPIVIYGEQPEKAMLILRKAGFEQVYTLQGGLAAWLQASYPVKSLSK
;
A
#
# COMPACT_ATOMS: atom_id res chain seq x y z
N MET A 1 39.17 6.69 -28.73
CA MET A 1 39.24 6.14 -27.34
C MET A 1 40.14 6.94 -26.42
N GLU A 2 41.26 7.45 -26.90
CA GLU A 2 42.17 8.28 -26.08
C GLU A 2 41.53 9.55 -25.53
N ASN A 3 40.63 10.18 -26.27
CA ASN A 3 39.95 11.41 -25.85
C ASN A 3 38.97 11.20 -24.68
N ILE A 4 38.37 10.01 -24.60
CA ILE A 4 37.40 9.70 -23.51
C ILE A 4 38.15 9.41 -22.21
N SER A 5 39.25 8.67 -22.28
CA SER A 5 40.04 8.36 -21.06
C SER A 5 40.68 9.61 -20.48
N HIS A 6 41.16 10.53 -21.34
CA HIS A 6 41.71 11.82 -20.91
C HIS A 6 40.66 12.72 -20.32
N PHE A 7 39.45 12.77 -20.89
CA PHE A 7 38.33 13.52 -20.37
C PHE A 7 37.87 13.00 -18.96
N VAL A 8 37.78 11.69 -18.83
CA VAL A 8 37.40 11.06 -17.56
C VAL A 8 38.43 11.33 -16.46
N SER A 9 39.74 11.24 -16.81
CA SER A 9 40.82 11.48 -15.83
C SER A 9 40.86 12.93 -15.34
N GLN A 10 40.57 13.88 -16.21
CA GLN A 10 40.51 15.32 -15.82
C GLN A 10 39.25 15.69 -15.06
N ASN A 11 38.15 14.95 -15.25
CA ASN A 11 36.85 15.23 -14.66
C ASN A 11 36.38 14.10 -13.75
N LEU A 12 37.27 13.38 -13.10
CA LEU A 12 36.97 12.21 -12.31
C LEU A 12 35.90 12.46 -11.22
N LEU A 13 36.04 13.61 -10.55
CA LEU A 13 35.06 13.99 -9.51
C LEU A 13 33.64 14.17 -10.06
N PHE A 14 33.52 14.79 -11.24
CA PHE A 14 32.20 14.95 -11.90
C PHE A 14 31.65 13.61 -12.38
N CYS A 15 32.49 12.75 -12.92
CA CYS A 15 32.05 11.41 -13.36
C CYS A 15 31.58 10.55 -12.18
N VAL A 16 32.31 10.56 -11.08
CA VAL A 16 31.94 9.82 -9.87
C VAL A 16 30.63 10.38 -9.26
N SER A 17 30.51 11.70 -9.15
CA SER A 17 29.28 12.32 -8.62
C SER A 17 28.08 12.02 -9.50
N PHE A 18 28.23 12.03 -10.80
CA PHE A 18 27.16 11.68 -11.74
C PHE A 18 26.69 10.23 -11.58
N ILE A 19 27.64 9.29 -11.48
CA ILE A 19 27.33 7.87 -11.26
C ILE A 19 26.62 7.65 -9.94
N LEU A 20 27.04 8.33 -8.87
CA LEU A 20 26.38 8.26 -7.56
C LEU A 20 24.94 8.79 -7.63
N LEU A 21 24.74 9.96 -8.25
CA LEU A 21 23.40 10.52 -8.42
C LEU A 21 22.49 9.62 -9.25
N LEU A 22 23.03 9.06 -10.33
CA LEU A 22 22.30 8.12 -11.17
C LEU A 22 21.93 6.84 -10.40
N GLY A 23 22.84 6.33 -9.58
CA GLY A 23 22.58 5.18 -8.70
C GLY A 23 21.46 5.48 -7.68
N ILE A 24 21.51 6.62 -7.04
CA ILE A 24 20.47 7.08 -6.11
C ILE A 24 19.12 7.21 -6.83
N TYR A 25 19.12 7.81 -8.02
CA TYR A 25 17.90 7.96 -8.83
C TYR A 25 17.29 6.58 -9.19
N ILE A 26 18.12 5.64 -9.65
CA ILE A 26 17.64 4.28 -9.98
C ILE A 26 17.07 3.57 -8.76
N ILE A 27 17.74 3.66 -7.60
CA ILE A 27 17.23 3.08 -6.35
C ILE A 27 15.88 3.71 -5.99
N PHE A 28 15.78 5.03 -6.08
CA PHE A 28 14.53 5.74 -5.80
C PHE A 28 13.40 5.28 -6.74
N GLU A 29 13.66 5.18 -8.03
CA GLU A 29 12.69 4.72 -9.03
C GLU A 29 12.23 3.28 -8.75
N LEU A 30 13.17 2.36 -8.48
CA LEU A 30 12.83 0.97 -8.16
C LEU A 30 11.99 0.84 -6.88
N THR A 31 12.22 1.69 -5.89
CA THR A 31 11.40 1.69 -4.67
C THR A 31 9.99 2.22 -4.90
N GLN A 32 9.84 3.21 -5.78
CA GLN A 32 8.53 3.74 -6.17
C GLN A 32 7.70 2.70 -6.94
N VAL A 33 8.31 1.99 -7.87
CA VAL A 33 7.62 0.92 -8.62
C VAL A 33 7.10 -0.17 -7.69
N LYS A 34 7.89 -0.62 -6.71
CA LYS A 34 7.45 -1.60 -5.72
C LYS A 34 6.29 -1.09 -4.87
N LYS A 35 6.31 0.18 -4.49
CA LYS A 35 5.23 0.80 -3.70
C LYS A 35 3.94 0.88 -4.50
N SER A 36 4.03 1.20 -5.79
CA SER A 36 2.88 1.30 -6.68
C SER A 36 2.17 -0.05 -6.88
N GLN A 37 2.89 -1.16 -6.94
CA GLN A 37 2.30 -2.48 -7.15
C GLN A 37 1.37 -2.94 -6.02
N HIS A 38 1.53 -2.38 -4.82
CA HIS A 38 0.75 -2.75 -3.64
C HIS A 38 -0.28 -1.69 -3.23
N ASN A 39 -0.29 -0.57 -3.94
CA ASN A 39 -1.21 0.53 -3.70
C ASN A 39 -2.21 0.58 -4.87
N LEU A 40 -3.40 0.03 -4.64
CA LEU A 40 -4.43 -0.11 -5.66
C LEU A 40 -5.28 1.15 -5.78
N SER A 41 -5.61 1.53 -7.00
CA SER A 41 -6.68 2.51 -7.24
C SER A 41 -8.02 1.94 -6.77
N VAL A 42 -9.01 2.81 -6.58
CA VAL A 42 -10.37 2.36 -6.18
C VAL A 42 -10.92 1.33 -7.16
N ALA A 43 -10.79 1.57 -8.47
CA ALA A 43 -11.26 0.64 -9.49
C ALA A 43 -10.55 -0.72 -9.43
N ASP A 44 -9.22 -0.71 -9.28
CA ASP A 44 -8.43 -1.94 -9.18
C ASP A 44 -8.72 -2.71 -7.89
N ALA A 45 -8.94 -1.99 -6.79
CA ALA A 45 -9.33 -2.59 -5.51
C ALA A 45 -10.68 -3.31 -5.62
N VAL A 46 -11.69 -2.66 -6.20
CA VAL A 46 -13.01 -3.25 -6.43
C VAL A 46 -12.89 -4.50 -7.30
N MET A 47 -12.13 -4.41 -8.39
CA MET A 47 -11.94 -5.55 -9.29
C MET A 47 -11.24 -6.71 -8.57
N THR A 48 -10.17 -6.44 -7.83
CA THR A 48 -9.39 -7.45 -7.11
C THR A 48 -10.22 -8.16 -6.05
N VAL A 49 -10.96 -7.39 -5.24
CA VAL A 49 -11.81 -7.94 -4.18
C VAL A 49 -12.97 -8.76 -4.75
N ASN A 50 -13.64 -8.25 -5.78
CA ASN A 50 -14.78 -8.96 -6.37
C ASN A 50 -14.37 -10.24 -7.09
N ARG A 51 -13.27 -10.22 -7.85
CA ARG A 51 -12.80 -11.38 -8.62
C ARG A 51 -12.33 -12.52 -7.72
N ASN A 52 -11.63 -12.20 -6.64
CA ASN A 52 -10.96 -13.18 -5.79
C ASN A 52 -11.63 -13.37 -4.43
N LYS A 53 -12.84 -12.86 -4.23
CA LYS A 53 -13.57 -12.90 -2.95
C LYS A 53 -12.74 -12.35 -1.78
N GLY A 54 -12.02 -11.26 -2.03
CA GLY A 54 -11.21 -10.57 -1.05
C GLY A 54 -12.05 -9.78 -0.04
N ILE A 55 -11.36 -9.10 0.85
CA ILE A 55 -11.97 -8.25 1.86
C ILE A 55 -11.30 -6.88 1.91
N TYR A 56 -12.03 -5.89 2.45
CA TYR A 56 -11.49 -4.61 2.87
C TYR A 56 -11.22 -4.64 4.37
N LEU A 57 -10.10 -4.07 4.78
CA LEU A 57 -9.73 -3.92 6.18
C LEU A 57 -9.63 -2.44 6.54
N ASP A 58 -10.45 -1.99 7.47
CA ASP A 58 -10.40 -0.64 8.02
C ASP A 58 -9.58 -0.63 9.30
N THR A 59 -8.50 0.14 9.31
CA THR A 59 -7.58 0.24 10.44
C THR A 59 -7.83 1.46 11.33
N ARG A 60 -8.92 2.18 11.09
CA ARG A 60 -9.35 3.29 11.94
C ARG A 60 -9.97 2.76 13.24
N ASP A 61 -10.24 3.67 14.17
CA ASP A 61 -10.97 3.32 15.38
C ASP A 61 -12.42 2.89 15.09
N SER A 62 -13.06 2.29 16.07
CA SER A 62 -14.42 1.77 15.93
C SER A 62 -15.47 2.87 15.74
N GLU A 63 -15.24 4.07 16.26
CA GLU A 63 -16.12 5.21 16.06
C GLU A 63 -16.12 5.69 14.62
N ALA A 64 -14.94 5.91 14.05
CA ALA A 64 -14.78 6.28 12.62
C ALA A 64 -15.38 5.21 11.71
N PHE A 65 -15.15 3.94 11.99
CA PHE A 65 -15.73 2.82 11.26
C PHE A 65 -17.26 2.82 11.33
N SER A 66 -17.82 3.08 12.51
CA SER A 66 -19.28 3.13 12.70
C SER A 66 -19.93 4.27 11.93
N ASN A 67 -19.25 5.41 11.80
CA ASN A 67 -19.76 6.57 11.08
C ASN A 67 -19.86 6.34 9.58
N ALA A 68 -18.83 5.80 8.98
CA ALA A 68 -18.84 5.42 7.56
C ALA A 68 -17.69 4.44 7.26
N HIS A 69 -18.00 3.36 6.57
CA HIS A 69 -16.99 2.39 6.12
C HIS A 69 -17.40 1.77 4.78
N ILE A 70 -16.46 1.17 4.10
CA ILE A 70 -16.71 0.43 2.85
C ILE A 70 -17.59 -0.78 3.17
N ILE A 71 -18.61 -1.01 2.37
CA ILE A 71 -19.55 -2.13 2.56
C ILE A 71 -18.76 -3.46 2.58
N GLY A 72 -19.00 -4.26 3.62
CA GLY A 72 -18.32 -5.54 3.83
C GLY A 72 -16.94 -5.43 4.46
N ALA A 73 -16.45 -4.23 4.78
CA ALA A 73 -15.17 -4.05 5.44
C ALA A 73 -15.17 -4.61 6.87
N GLN A 74 -14.05 -5.17 7.26
CA GLN A 74 -13.80 -5.54 8.65
C GLN A 74 -12.99 -4.44 9.33
N ASN A 75 -13.25 -4.22 10.61
CA ASN A 75 -12.55 -3.23 11.41
C ASN A 75 -11.62 -3.90 12.43
N ILE A 76 -10.35 -3.61 12.30
CA ILE A 76 -9.34 -3.87 13.33
C ILE A 76 -8.47 -2.62 13.38
N SER A 77 -8.52 -1.87 14.48
CA SER A 77 -7.72 -0.66 14.61
C SER A 77 -6.23 -0.96 14.51
N TYR A 78 -5.46 0.00 13.99
CA TYR A 78 -4.04 -0.20 13.77
C TYR A 78 -3.28 -0.66 15.05
N PRO A 79 -3.50 -0.08 16.25
CA PRO A 79 -2.83 -0.55 17.47
C PRO A 79 -3.16 -2.00 17.86
N GLU A 80 -4.32 -2.51 17.47
CA GLU A 80 -4.76 -3.86 17.80
C GLU A 80 -4.41 -4.92 16.75
N LEU A 81 -3.89 -4.49 15.60
CA LEU A 81 -3.71 -5.37 14.44
C LEU A 81 -2.74 -6.52 14.70
N GLU A 82 -1.66 -6.29 15.44
CA GLU A 82 -0.70 -7.35 15.77
C GLU A 82 -1.32 -8.48 16.59
N GLU A 83 -2.20 -8.13 17.53
CA GLU A 83 -2.85 -9.11 18.40
C GLU A 83 -4.05 -9.78 17.73
N LYS A 84 -4.82 -8.99 16.97
CA LYS A 84 -6.11 -9.42 16.42
C LYS A 84 -6.06 -9.92 14.98
N ASN A 85 -4.88 -9.97 14.34
CA ASN A 85 -4.75 -10.47 12.96
C ASN A 85 -5.22 -11.92 12.79
N LYS A 86 -5.28 -12.69 13.86
CA LYS A 86 -5.81 -14.05 13.87
C LYS A 86 -7.26 -14.12 13.39
N LYS A 87 -8.03 -13.05 13.56
CA LYS A 87 -9.40 -12.97 13.04
C LYS A 87 -9.47 -12.99 11.52
N LEU A 88 -8.36 -12.66 10.86
CA LEU A 88 -8.23 -12.61 9.41
C LEU A 88 -7.68 -13.90 8.80
N VAL A 89 -7.30 -14.90 9.60
CA VAL A 89 -6.65 -16.14 9.12
C VAL A 89 -7.47 -16.85 8.06
N LYS A 90 -8.79 -16.85 8.19
CA LYS A 90 -9.69 -17.43 7.18
C LYS A 90 -9.62 -16.75 5.81
N HIS A 91 -9.04 -15.55 5.74
CA HIS A 91 -8.84 -14.79 4.50
C HIS A 91 -7.37 -14.78 4.04
N LYS A 92 -6.53 -15.64 4.59
CA LYS A 92 -5.09 -15.64 4.35
C LYS A 92 -4.73 -15.87 2.88
N ASP A 93 -5.54 -16.63 2.15
CA ASP A 93 -5.37 -16.92 0.74
C ASP A 93 -6.12 -15.96 -0.19
N LYS A 94 -6.72 -14.91 0.37
CA LYS A 94 -7.55 -13.95 -0.35
C LYS A 94 -6.93 -12.55 -0.32
N PRO A 95 -7.19 -11.70 -1.31
CA PRO A 95 -6.75 -10.32 -1.26
C PRO A 95 -7.35 -9.56 -0.09
N ILE A 96 -6.51 -8.81 0.61
CA ILE A 96 -6.91 -7.89 1.68
C ILE A 96 -6.50 -6.49 1.25
N VAL A 97 -7.46 -5.59 1.11
CA VAL A 97 -7.22 -4.18 0.77
C VAL A 97 -7.40 -3.35 2.04
N ILE A 98 -6.32 -2.73 2.49
CA ILE A 98 -6.27 -1.95 3.73
C ILE A 98 -6.49 -0.48 3.42
N TYR A 99 -7.34 0.17 4.21
CA TYR A 99 -7.49 1.62 4.22
C TYR A 99 -7.64 2.12 5.66
N GLY A 100 -7.39 3.40 5.88
CA GLY A 100 -7.56 4.04 7.17
C GLY A 100 -6.25 4.53 7.77
N GLU A 101 -5.96 4.14 9.00
CA GLU A 101 -4.77 4.57 9.72
C GLU A 101 -3.54 3.73 9.36
N GLN A 102 -2.46 4.41 8.98
CA GLN A 102 -1.15 3.81 8.66
C GLN A 102 -1.22 2.53 7.80
N PRO A 103 -1.88 2.56 6.63
CA PRO A 103 -2.15 1.35 5.87
C PRO A 103 -0.89 0.63 5.40
N GLU A 104 0.20 1.34 5.08
CA GLU A 104 1.47 0.72 4.69
C GLU A 104 2.11 -0.07 5.82
N LYS A 105 2.07 0.45 7.04
CA LYS A 105 2.58 -0.28 8.21
C LYS A 105 1.69 -1.46 8.57
N ALA A 106 0.38 -1.29 8.46
CA ALA A 106 -0.58 -2.38 8.64
C ALA A 106 -0.33 -3.51 7.63
N MET A 107 -0.06 -3.17 6.38
CA MET A 107 0.32 -4.14 5.35
C MET A 107 1.58 -4.94 5.75
N LEU A 108 2.60 -4.28 6.29
CA LEU A 108 3.82 -4.96 6.75
C LEU A 108 3.54 -5.92 7.91
N ILE A 109 2.69 -5.53 8.85
CA ILE A 109 2.27 -6.39 9.97
C ILE A 109 1.61 -7.67 9.44
N LEU A 110 0.66 -7.53 8.52
CA LEU A 110 -0.03 -8.68 7.94
C LEU A 110 0.91 -9.57 7.12
N ARG A 111 1.83 -9.00 6.36
CA ARG A 111 2.82 -9.78 5.62
C ARG A 111 3.73 -10.60 6.52
N LYS A 112 4.19 -10.03 7.63
CA LYS A 112 4.95 -10.75 8.65
C LYS A 112 4.15 -11.89 9.27
N ALA A 113 2.83 -11.73 9.37
CA ALA A 113 1.92 -12.77 9.87
C ALA A 113 1.59 -13.85 8.83
N GLY A 114 2.13 -13.77 7.60
CA GLY A 114 1.99 -14.76 6.56
C GLY A 114 0.87 -14.50 5.54
N PHE A 115 0.30 -13.30 5.53
CA PHE A 115 -0.67 -12.89 4.51
C PHE A 115 0.08 -12.43 3.26
N GLU A 116 -0.15 -13.08 2.13
CA GLU A 116 0.61 -12.83 0.89
C GLU A 116 -0.02 -11.74 0.02
N GLN A 117 -1.34 -11.72 -0.10
CA GLN A 117 -2.08 -10.82 -0.98
C GLN A 117 -2.62 -9.63 -0.18
N VAL A 118 -1.74 -8.74 0.24
CA VAL A 118 -2.09 -7.55 1.01
C VAL A 118 -1.77 -6.30 0.21
N TYR A 119 -2.76 -5.43 0.09
CA TYR A 119 -2.71 -4.19 -0.68
C TYR A 119 -3.20 -3.02 0.16
N THR A 120 -2.85 -1.81 -0.25
CA THR A 120 -3.41 -0.58 0.31
C THR A 120 -4.32 0.09 -0.72
N LEU A 121 -5.32 0.82 -0.24
CA LEU A 121 -6.22 1.60 -1.09
C LEU A 121 -5.67 3.01 -1.29
N GLN A 122 -5.36 3.35 -2.53
CA GLN A 122 -4.86 4.69 -2.89
C GLN A 122 -5.91 5.76 -2.54
N GLY A 123 -5.50 6.73 -1.72
CA GLY A 123 -6.38 7.80 -1.27
C GLY A 123 -7.39 7.40 -0.20
N GLY A 124 -7.42 6.15 0.23
CA GLY A 124 -8.27 5.67 1.32
C GLY A 124 -9.76 5.87 1.10
N LEU A 125 -10.51 6.05 2.18
CA LEU A 125 -11.96 6.25 2.12
C LEU A 125 -12.36 7.50 1.35
N ALA A 126 -11.57 8.56 1.39
CA ALA A 126 -11.85 9.79 0.63
C ALA A 126 -11.89 9.52 -0.88
N ALA A 127 -10.93 8.77 -1.41
CA ALA A 127 -10.91 8.38 -2.83
C ALA A 127 -12.09 7.46 -3.19
N TRP A 128 -12.47 6.58 -2.28
CA TRP A 128 -13.65 5.72 -2.42
C TRP A 128 -14.94 6.53 -2.59
N LEU A 129 -15.12 7.53 -1.73
CA LEU A 129 -16.27 8.44 -1.80
C LEU A 129 -16.26 9.30 -3.06
N GLN A 130 -15.10 9.83 -3.46
CA GLN A 130 -14.96 10.61 -4.70
C GLN A 130 -15.31 9.78 -5.95
N ALA A 131 -15.03 8.49 -5.93
CA ALA A 131 -15.39 7.58 -7.00
C ALA A 131 -16.87 7.16 -6.95
N SER A 132 -17.65 7.71 -6.03
CA SER A 132 -19.10 7.44 -5.85
C SER A 132 -19.44 5.99 -5.52
N TYR A 133 -18.52 5.26 -4.91
CA TYR A 133 -18.81 3.92 -4.39
C TYR A 133 -19.54 4.00 -3.05
N PRO A 134 -20.45 3.03 -2.77
CA PRO A 134 -21.29 3.07 -1.59
C PRO A 134 -20.51 2.78 -0.30
N VAL A 135 -20.91 3.44 0.77
CA VAL A 135 -20.44 3.21 2.13
C VAL A 135 -21.62 2.83 3.02
N LYS A 136 -21.33 2.21 4.15
CA LYS A 136 -22.31 1.84 5.18
C LYS A 136 -21.99 2.58 6.48
N SER A 137 -23.05 2.92 7.21
CA SER A 137 -22.95 3.45 8.56
C SER A 137 -23.61 2.48 9.54
N LEU A 138 -23.03 2.31 10.72
CA LEU A 138 -23.63 1.55 11.81
C LEU A 138 -24.41 2.45 12.77
N SER A 139 -24.37 3.78 12.57
CA SER A 139 -25.18 4.71 13.35
C SER A 139 -26.68 4.50 13.05
N LYS A 140 -27.43 4.42 14.11
CA LYS A 140 -28.90 4.33 14.05
C LYS A 140 -29.55 5.61 13.50
#